data_72f81871f3f3dd27fa709aaf3cc46ddb
#
_entry.id   72f81871f3f3dd27fa709aaf3cc46ddb
#
_cell.length_a   1.000
_cell.length_b   1.000
_cell.length_c   1.000
_cell.angle_alpha   90.00
_cell.angle_beta   90.00
_cell.angle_gamma   90.00
#
_symmetry.space_group_name_H-M   'P 1'
#
loop_
_entity.id
_entity.type
_entity.pdbx_description
1 polymer ?
#
loop_
_entity_poly.entity_id
_entity_poly.type
_entity_poly.pdbx_seq_one_letter_code
_entity_poly.pdbx_strand_id
1 'polypeptide(L)'
;MEVLKKPIAESCVWKVSDFKNEKEWTYSFTEKEIFELEEAAKILISKGLAPTSFSKEDFILDTLKGTLSEQLDILQQGRGFIRLRGLEPKKYDSLTIQTIYWGVCSHLGIGIPQNSKGELMSGVKDYGDKIVSENPYRDGIRLHRTTAKIDA
;
A
#
# COMPACT_ATOMS: atom_id res chain seq x y z
N MET A 1 -17.19 -8.03 -28.24
CA MET A 1 -17.17 -7.70 -26.78
C MET A 1 -18.59 -7.33 -26.40
N GLU A 2 -19.22 -8.09 -25.53
CA GLU A 2 -20.59 -7.82 -25.10
C GLU A 2 -20.59 -6.73 -24.04
N VAL A 3 -21.39 -5.68 -24.25
CA VAL A 3 -21.47 -4.57 -23.28
C VAL A 3 -22.37 -4.98 -22.13
N LEU A 4 -21.87 -4.86 -20.91
CA LEU A 4 -22.64 -5.12 -19.69
C LEU A 4 -23.82 -4.13 -19.61
N LYS A 5 -25.05 -4.65 -19.69
CA LYS A 5 -26.29 -3.86 -19.66
C LYS A 5 -27.04 -3.91 -18.33
N LYS A 6 -26.53 -4.67 -17.37
CA LYS A 6 -27.12 -4.81 -16.04
C LYS A 6 -26.22 -4.17 -14.99
N PRO A 7 -26.78 -3.58 -13.92
CA PRO A 7 -25.97 -3.14 -12.79
C PRO A 7 -25.15 -4.29 -12.22
N ILE A 8 -23.92 -4.01 -11.86
CA ILE A 8 -23.07 -4.95 -11.13
C ILE A 8 -23.62 -5.01 -9.70
N ALA A 9 -23.85 -6.21 -9.18
CA ALA A 9 -24.40 -6.45 -7.83
C ALA A 9 -23.42 -7.30 -7.00
N GLU A 10 -22.14 -6.88 -6.98
CA GLU A 10 -21.08 -7.54 -6.24
C GLU A 10 -20.75 -6.76 -4.96
N SER A 11 -20.08 -7.42 -4.01
CA SER A 11 -19.67 -6.83 -2.73
C SER A 11 -18.77 -5.58 -2.86
N CYS A 12 -18.07 -5.44 -3.99
CA CYS A 12 -17.27 -4.26 -4.30
C CYS A 12 -18.08 -3.04 -4.80
N VAL A 13 -19.39 -3.19 -5.04
CA VAL A 13 -20.27 -2.08 -5.44
C VAL A 13 -20.91 -1.49 -4.19
N TRP A 14 -20.32 -0.45 -3.68
CA TRP A 14 -20.73 0.21 -2.44
C TRP A 14 -20.90 1.72 -2.61
N LYS A 15 -21.62 2.31 -1.69
CA LYS A 15 -21.77 3.77 -1.50
C LYS A 15 -21.29 4.15 -0.10
N VAL A 16 -20.98 5.42 0.11
CA VAL A 16 -20.57 5.93 1.43
C VAL A 16 -21.60 5.60 2.52
N SER A 17 -22.90 5.60 2.17
CA SER A 17 -24.00 5.25 3.09
C SER A 17 -23.96 3.80 3.60
N ASP A 18 -23.26 2.91 2.92
CA ASP A 18 -23.17 1.50 3.28
C ASP A 18 -22.21 1.27 4.46
N PHE A 19 -21.40 2.26 4.80
CA PHE A 19 -20.46 2.23 5.90
C PHE A 19 -20.91 3.14 7.04
N LYS A 20 -21.21 2.58 8.19
CA LYS A 20 -21.69 3.32 9.36
C LYS A 20 -20.57 3.88 10.22
N ASN A 21 -19.44 3.20 10.26
CA ASN A 21 -18.27 3.67 11.02
C ASN A 21 -16.97 3.13 10.39
N GLU A 22 -15.86 3.82 10.68
CA GLU A 22 -14.57 3.49 10.11
C GLU A 22 -13.98 2.15 10.55
N LYS A 23 -14.46 1.56 11.63
CA LYS A 23 -14.02 0.24 12.10
C LYS A 23 -14.36 -0.88 11.11
N GLU A 24 -15.38 -0.65 10.28
CA GLU A 24 -15.82 -1.64 9.30
C GLU A 24 -14.79 -1.89 8.20
N TRP A 25 -13.93 -0.90 7.90
CA TRP A 25 -12.89 -1.02 6.86
C TRP A 25 -11.48 -0.77 7.36
N THR A 26 -11.31 -0.66 8.69
CA THR A 26 -10.01 -0.37 9.30
C THR A 26 -9.57 -1.55 10.14
N TYR A 27 -8.38 -2.04 9.87
CA TYR A 27 -7.63 -2.91 10.76
C TYR A 27 -6.54 -2.09 11.46
N SER A 28 -6.47 -2.17 12.78
CA SER A 28 -5.43 -1.50 13.56
C SER A 28 -4.45 -2.55 14.07
N PHE A 29 -3.19 -2.41 13.68
CA PHE A 29 -2.14 -3.28 14.20
C PHE A 29 -2.03 -3.18 15.71
N THR A 30 -1.88 -4.31 16.37
CA THR A 30 -1.53 -4.40 17.78
C THR A 30 -0.05 -4.08 17.99
N GLU A 31 0.33 -3.76 19.22
CA GLU A 31 1.76 -3.53 19.55
C GLU A 31 2.65 -4.72 19.21
N LYS A 32 2.14 -5.94 19.40
CA LYS A 32 2.85 -7.18 19.05
C LYS A 32 3.09 -7.31 17.55
N GLU A 33 2.10 -6.98 16.75
CA GLU A 33 2.21 -7.02 15.29
C GLU A 33 3.14 -5.91 14.76
N ILE A 34 3.10 -4.73 15.37
CA ILE A 34 4.03 -3.65 15.05
C ILE A 34 5.47 -4.09 15.35
N PHE A 35 5.70 -4.67 16.51
CA PHE A 35 7.01 -5.21 16.88
C PHE A 35 7.50 -6.28 15.90
N GLU A 36 6.61 -7.19 15.46
CA GLU A 36 6.93 -8.21 14.45
C GLU A 36 7.34 -7.57 13.11
N LEU A 37 6.64 -6.52 12.66
CA LEU A 37 6.99 -5.77 11.46
C LEU A 37 8.34 -5.07 11.58
N GLU A 38 8.64 -4.48 12.73
CA GLU A 38 9.90 -3.81 13.02
C GLU A 38 11.08 -4.78 13.00
N GLU A 39 10.96 -5.94 13.63
CA GLU A 39 12.01 -6.95 13.65
C GLU A 39 12.23 -7.57 12.26
N ALA A 40 11.17 -7.85 11.52
CA ALA A 40 11.29 -8.33 10.14
C ALA A 40 12.03 -7.32 9.25
N ALA A 41 11.67 -6.04 9.35
CA ALA A 41 12.36 -4.98 8.60
C ALA A 41 13.83 -4.85 8.98
N LYS A 42 14.14 -4.88 10.27
CA LYS A 42 15.50 -4.80 10.81
C LYS A 42 16.39 -5.93 10.29
N ILE A 43 15.86 -7.16 10.21
CA ILE A 43 16.58 -8.31 9.65
C ILE A 43 16.95 -8.06 8.19
N LEU A 44 16.02 -7.56 7.36
CA LEU A 44 16.29 -7.33 5.94
C LEU A 44 17.25 -6.15 5.72
N ILE A 45 17.10 -5.09 6.49
CA ILE A 45 18.01 -3.94 6.45
C ILE A 45 19.43 -4.38 6.85
N SER A 46 19.57 -5.22 7.87
CA SER A 46 20.89 -5.72 8.28
C SER A 46 21.56 -6.61 7.23
N LYS A 47 20.77 -7.24 6.35
CA LYS A 47 21.26 -7.97 5.18
C LYS A 47 21.58 -7.08 3.98
N GLY A 48 21.37 -5.77 4.08
CA GLY A 48 21.61 -4.79 3.00
C GLY A 48 20.58 -4.84 1.87
N LEU A 49 19.38 -5.41 2.10
CA LEU A 49 18.34 -5.50 1.09
C LEU A 49 17.60 -4.16 0.95
N ALA A 50 17.43 -3.70 -0.28
CA ALA A 50 16.61 -2.54 -0.58
C ALA A 50 15.11 -2.86 -0.44
N PRO A 51 14.24 -1.90 -0.12
CA PRO A 51 12.82 -2.15 0.14
C PRO A 51 12.10 -2.95 -0.94
N THR A 52 12.42 -2.73 -2.22
CA THR A 52 11.74 -3.41 -3.34
C THR A 52 12.48 -4.65 -3.87
N SER A 53 13.56 -5.08 -3.21
CA SER A 53 14.42 -6.18 -3.68
C SER A 53 14.13 -7.53 -3.01
N PHE A 54 13.10 -7.62 -2.18
CA PHE A 54 12.70 -8.82 -1.46
C PHE A 54 11.22 -9.13 -1.65
N SER A 55 10.84 -10.36 -1.36
CA SER A 55 9.48 -10.88 -1.44
C SER A 55 8.88 -11.16 -0.06
N LYS A 56 7.65 -11.64 -0.01
CA LYS A 56 6.99 -12.06 1.24
C LYS A 56 7.70 -13.25 1.91
N GLU A 57 8.41 -14.05 1.14
CA GLU A 57 9.18 -15.19 1.64
C GLU A 57 10.41 -14.73 2.43
N ASP A 58 10.91 -13.54 2.15
CA ASP A 58 12.03 -12.92 2.87
C ASP A 58 11.54 -12.11 4.07
N PHE A 59 10.37 -11.47 3.96
CA PHE A 59 9.72 -10.69 5.02
C PHE A 59 8.81 -11.61 5.85
N ILE A 60 9.43 -12.40 6.71
CA ILE A 60 8.76 -13.47 7.46
C ILE A 60 7.90 -12.85 8.57
N LEU A 61 6.62 -13.21 8.57
CA LEU A 61 5.64 -12.84 9.59
C LEU A 61 5.00 -14.11 10.14
N ASP A 62 5.16 -14.37 11.42
CA ASP A 62 4.61 -15.57 12.07
C ASP A 62 3.15 -15.37 12.48
N THR A 63 2.87 -14.25 13.15
CA THR A 63 1.54 -13.94 13.68
C THR A 63 0.69 -13.16 12.66
N LEU A 64 1.25 -12.10 12.08
CA LEU A 64 0.53 -11.16 11.23
C LEU A 64 0.17 -11.74 9.85
N LYS A 65 0.88 -12.77 9.40
CA LYS A 65 0.60 -13.43 8.12
C LYS A 65 -0.85 -13.88 7.98
N GLY A 66 -1.43 -14.48 9.03
CA GLY A 66 -2.84 -14.90 9.02
C GLY A 66 -3.79 -13.73 8.86
N THR A 67 -3.58 -12.67 9.64
CA THR A 67 -4.35 -11.43 9.55
C THR A 67 -4.26 -10.79 8.17
N LEU A 68 -3.07 -10.70 7.58
CA LEU A 68 -2.91 -10.15 6.22
C LEU A 68 -3.61 -11.01 5.17
N SER A 69 -3.64 -12.33 5.32
CA SER A 69 -4.42 -13.21 4.45
C SER A 69 -5.92 -12.91 4.53
N GLU A 70 -6.47 -12.70 5.72
CA GLU A 70 -7.88 -12.31 5.90
C GLU A 70 -8.17 -10.95 5.24
N GLN A 71 -7.23 -9.99 5.37
CA GLN A 71 -7.37 -8.70 4.71
C GLN A 71 -7.29 -8.82 3.18
N LEU A 72 -6.48 -9.72 2.66
CA LEU A 72 -6.40 -10.01 1.23
C LEU A 72 -7.73 -10.58 0.71
N ASP A 73 -8.38 -11.47 1.45
CA ASP A 73 -9.71 -11.98 1.09
C ASP A 73 -10.75 -10.87 1.03
N ILE A 74 -10.70 -9.90 1.94
CA ILE A 74 -11.57 -8.71 1.91
C ILE A 74 -11.30 -7.85 0.67
N LEU A 75 -10.04 -7.72 0.26
CA LEU A 75 -9.66 -7.01 -0.96
C LEU A 75 -10.15 -7.71 -2.22
N GLN A 76 -10.07 -9.04 -2.28
CA GLN A 76 -10.37 -9.82 -3.48
C GLN A 76 -11.85 -10.18 -3.62
N GLN A 77 -12.50 -10.54 -2.53
CA GLN A 77 -13.87 -11.08 -2.53
C GLN A 77 -14.88 -10.16 -1.81
N GLY A 78 -14.38 -9.19 -1.06
CA GLY A 78 -15.20 -8.29 -0.29
C GLY A 78 -15.36 -6.91 -0.94
N ARG A 79 -15.28 -5.87 -0.13
CA ARG A 79 -15.48 -4.48 -0.54
C ARG A 79 -14.36 -3.89 -1.42
N GLY A 80 -13.24 -4.56 -1.61
CA GLY A 80 -12.16 -4.14 -2.49
C GLY A 80 -11.19 -3.09 -1.91
N PHE A 81 -11.36 -2.71 -0.65
CA PHE A 81 -10.44 -1.81 0.05
C PHE A 81 -10.36 -2.11 1.54
N ILE A 82 -9.23 -1.74 2.13
CA ILE A 82 -8.96 -1.78 3.57
C ILE A 82 -8.13 -0.57 3.96
N ARG A 83 -8.18 -0.22 5.24
CA ARG A 83 -7.25 0.72 5.85
C ARG A 83 -6.50 0.03 6.97
N LEU A 84 -5.18 -0.02 6.85
CA LEU A 84 -4.29 -0.51 7.92
C LEU A 84 -3.81 0.69 8.74
N ARG A 85 -3.89 0.59 10.07
CA ARG A 85 -3.49 1.64 11.02
C ARG A 85 -2.58 1.07 12.11
N GLY A 86 -1.92 1.98 12.83
CA GLY A 86 -1.09 1.67 14.01
C GLY A 86 0.38 1.99 13.81
N LEU A 87 0.86 1.98 12.57
CA LEU A 87 2.21 2.49 12.27
C LEU A 87 2.19 4.02 12.33
N GLU A 88 3.15 4.58 13.05
CA GLU A 88 3.39 6.03 13.12
C GLU A 88 4.63 6.36 12.28
N PRO A 89 4.49 6.82 11.03
CA PRO A 89 5.64 7.00 10.12
C PRO A 89 6.74 7.90 10.67
N LYS A 90 6.38 8.84 11.55
CA LYS A 90 7.33 9.77 12.17
C LYS A 90 8.31 9.10 13.16
N LYS A 91 8.03 7.89 13.61
CA LYS A 91 8.90 7.11 14.50
C LYS A 91 10.03 6.39 13.77
N TYR A 92 9.95 6.31 12.44
CA TYR A 92 10.86 5.53 11.63
C TYR A 92 11.66 6.43 10.69
N ASP A 93 12.90 6.02 10.41
CA ASP A 93 13.61 6.57 9.27
C ASP A 93 12.99 6.11 7.94
N SER A 94 13.39 6.75 6.85
CA SER A 94 12.82 6.51 5.53
C SER A 94 13.03 5.06 5.05
N LEU A 95 14.18 4.46 5.37
CA LEU A 95 14.49 3.09 4.96
C LEU A 95 13.61 2.09 5.70
N THR A 96 13.50 2.24 7.01
CA THR A 96 12.70 1.35 7.86
C THR A 96 11.23 1.37 7.47
N ILE A 97 10.62 2.56 7.33
CA ILE A 97 9.19 2.64 6.99
C ILE A 97 8.91 2.11 5.57
N GLN A 98 9.80 2.35 4.61
CA GLN A 98 9.67 1.81 3.26
C GLN A 98 9.81 0.28 3.24
N THR A 99 10.72 -0.28 4.04
CA THR A 99 10.89 -1.73 4.18
C THR A 99 9.65 -2.38 4.79
N ILE A 100 9.09 -1.79 5.86
CA ILE A 100 7.83 -2.26 6.46
C ILE A 100 6.69 -2.19 5.46
N TYR A 101 6.53 -1.04 4.79
CA TYR A 101 5.47 -0.84 3.80
C TYR A 101 5.53 -1.87 2.68
N TRP A 102 6.71 -2.06 2.08
CA TRP A 102 6.90 -3.06 1.03
C TRP A 102 6.65 -4.48 1.54
N GLY A 103 7.14 -4.79 2.74
CA GLY A 103 6.92 -6.08 3.39
C GLY A 103 5.43 -6.40 3.54
N VAL A 104 4.65 -5.50 4.11
CA VAL A 104 3.19 -5.67 4.23
C VAL A 104 2.54 -5.81 2.85
N CYS A 105 2.89 -4.95 1.88
CA CYS A 105 2.32 -4.99 0.53
C CYS A 105 2.66 -6.30 -0.19
N SER A 106 3.84 -6.88 0.03
CA SER A 106 4.23 -8.16 -0.59
C SER A 106 3.38 -9.35 -0.12
N HIS A 107 2.78 -9.27 1.07
CA HIS A 107 1.81 -10.26 1.55
C HIS A 107 0.40 -10.04 0.98
N LEU A 108 0.10 -8.84 0.49
CA LEU A 108 -1.21 -8.48 -0.08
C LEU A 108 -1.25 -8.55 -1.60
N GLY A 109 -0.10 -8.61 -2.27
CA GLY A 109 -0.05 -8.65 -3.73
C GLY A 109 1.35 -8.66 -4.31
N ILE A 110 1.42 -8.46 -5.61
CA ILE A 110 2.67 -8.40 -6.38
C ILE A 110 2.89 -6.97 -6.83
N GLY A 111 4.08 -6.42 -6.54
CA GLY A 111 4.44 -5.09 -6.97
C GLY A 111 4.49 -4.98 -8.50
N ILE A 112 3.84 -3.95 -9.04
CA ILE A 112 3.89 -3.60 -10.46
C ILE A 112 4.56 -2.24 -10.64
N PRO A 113 5.21 -1.98 -11.79
CA PRO A 113 5.81 -0.69 -12.06
C PRO A 113 4.80 0.47 -11.94
N GLN A 114 5.18 1.49 -11.16
CA GLN A 114 4.33 2.65 -10.87
C GLN A 114 4.59 3.83 -11.83
N ASN A 115 5.66 3.77 -12.60
CA ASN A 115 6.02 4.83 -13.55
C ASN A 115 6.81 4.26 -14.74
N SER A 116 7.10 5.12 -15.72
CA SER A 116 7.85 4.76 -16.94
C SER A 116 9.31 4.33 -16.69
N LYS A 117 9.83 4.57 -15.48
CA LYS A 117 11.18 4.15 -15.09
C LYS A 117 11.20 2.72 -14.52
N GLY A 118 10.05 2.10 -14.37
CA GLY A 118 9.92 0.76 -13.79
C GLY A 118 10.03 0.73 -12.26
N GLU A 119 9.92 1.87 -11.58
CA GLU A 119 9.96 1.91 -10.12
C GLU A 119 8.71 1.22 -9.54
N LEU A 120 8.92 0.28 -8.64
CA LEU A 120 7.86 -0.47 -7.97
C LEU A 120 7.25 0.31 -6.79
N MET A 121 8.00 1.25 -6.22
CA MET A 121 7.57 2.12 -5.15
C MET A 121 8.11 3.53 -5.40
N SER A 122 7.24 4.53 -5.30
CA SER A 122 7.61 5.91 -5.54
C SER A 122 7.04 6.82 -4.45
N GLY A 123 7.83 7.79 -4.01
CA GLY A 123 7.40 8.75 -3.00
C GLY A 123 6.58 9.89 -3.61
N VAL A 124 5.37 10.09 -3.11
CA VAL A 124 4.59 11.29 -3.45
C VAL A 124 5.05 12.43 -2.54
N LYS A 125 5.57 13.49 -3.13
CA LYS A 125 6.05 14.68 -2.42
C LYS A 125 5.45 15.94 -3.02
N ASP A 126 5.20 16.91 -2.16
CA ASP A 126 4.94 18.27 -2.62
C ASP A 126 6.27 18.92 -3.02
N TYR A 127 6.43 19.17 -4.29
CA TYR A 127 7.61 19.86 -4.84
C TYR A 127 7.40 21.37 -4.96
N GLY A 128 6.26 21.90 -4.47
CA GLY A 128 5.90 23.30 -4.59
C GLY A 128 5.71 23.73 -6.04
N ASP A 129 6.03 25.00 -6.30
CA ASP A 129 5.91 25.62 -7.63
C ASP A 129 7.14 25.46 -8.52
N LYS A 130 8.01 24.49 -8.23
CA LYS A 130 9.19 24.23 -9.06
C LYS A 130 8.78 23.91 -10.49
N ILE A 131 9.52 24.51 -11.43
CA ILE A 131 9.31 24.37 -12.86
C ILE A 131 9.50 22.91 -13.27
N VAL A 132 8.76 22.47 -14.29
CA VAL A 132 8.81 21.08 -14.82
C VAL A 132 10.24 20.63 -15.15
N SER A 133 11.10 21.52 -15.63
CA SER A 133 12.50 21.25 -15.92
C SER A 133 13.35 20.94 -14.68
N GLU A 134 12.92 21.38 -13.50
CA GLU A 134 13.63 21.15 -12.23
C GLU A 134 13.06 19.98 -11.45
N ASN A 135 11.91 19.47 -11.87
CA ASN A 135 11.22 18.39 -11.21
C ASN A 135 10.94 17.25 -12.21
N PRO A 136 11.77 16.20 -12.20
CA PRO A 136 11.64 15.09 -13.15
C PRO A 136 10.32 14.30 -13.02
N TYR A 137 9.56 14.51 -11.93
CA TYR A 137 8.27 13.88 -11.69
C TYR A 137 7.08 14.75 -12.12
N ARG A 138 7.32 15.97 -12.61
CA ARG A 138 6.28 16.87 -13.13
C ARG A 138 6.01 16.70 -14.61
N ASP A 139 6.79 15.92 -15.30
CA ASP A 139 6.50 15.50 -16.66
C ASP A 139 5.16 14.76 -16.68
N GLY A 140 4.19 15.28 -17.38
CA GLY A 140 2.83 14.75 -17.33
C GLY A 140 2.00 15.21 -16.13
N ILE A 141 2.25 16.36 -15.60
CA ILE A 141 1.56 16.99 -14.44
C ILE A 141 0.05 16.71 -14.39
N ARG A 142 -0.63 16.73 -15.51
CA ARG A 142 -2.07 16.50 -15.58
C ARG A 142 -2.43 15.06 -15.25
N LEU A 143 -1.64 14.12 -15.71
CA LEU A 143 -1.81 12.69 -15.43
C LEU A 143 -1.49 12.39 -13.97
N HIS A 144 -0.41 12.93 -13.45
CA HIS A 144 -0.04 12.76 -12.05
C HIS A 144 -1.09 13.28 -11.08
N ARG A 145 -1.69 14.43 -11.35
CA ARG A 145 -2.78 14.91 -10.50
C ARG A 145 -4.02 14.05 -10.57
N THR A 146 -4.29 13.47 -11.72
CA THR A 146 -5.42 12.57 -11.88
C THR A 146 -5.16 11.26 -11.16
N THR A 147 -4.00 10.70 -11.31
CA THR A 147 -3.58 9.46 -10.63
C THR A 147 -3.55 9.64 -9.12
N ALA A 148 -2.91 10.69 -8.62
CA ALA A 148 -2.87 10.98 -7.19
C ALA A 148 -4.26 11.20 -6.56
N LYS A 149 -5.24 11.63 -7.33
CA LYS A 149 -6.64 11.74 -6.87
C LYS A 149 -7.41 10.43 -6.91
N ILE A 150 -6.99 9.51 -7.75
CA ILE A 150 -7.60 8.18 -7.84
C ILE A 150 -7.05 7.28 -6.74
N ASP A 151 -5.78 7.46 -6.41
CA ASP A 151 -5.07 6.64 -5.42
C ASP A 151 -5.25 7.15 -3.98
N ALA A 152 -5.92 8.27 -3.80
CA ALA A 152 -6.30 8.87 -2.52
C ALA A 152 -7.77 8.62 -2.21
#